data_91b07cc5d79d04d2e905f1e28f0a3cff
#
_entry.id   91b07cc5d79d04d2e905f1e28f0a3cff
#
_cell.length_a   1.000
_cell.length_b   1.000
_cell.length_c   1.000
_cell.angle_alpha   90.00
_cell.angle_beta   90.00
_cell.angle_gamma   90.00
#
_symmetry.space_group_name_H-M   'P 1'
#
loop_
_entity.id
_entity.type
_entity.pdbx_description
1 polymer ?
#
loop_
_entity_poly.entity_id
_entity_poly.type
_entity_poly.pdbx_seq_one_letter_code
_entity_poly.pdbx_strand_id
1 'polypeptide(L)'
;MSVHIGAAKGEIAERILLPGDPLRAKWVAENYLENVKQYNSVRNMFGFTGTYRGERISVQGTGMGLPSASIYVTELFNDYDVQTAIRIGTAGGIQDKTKVGDLILAMTASTDSNINRRMTNGLDFAPHCDFHLLQAAYEASKKFERVHVGGVSSMEIGRAHV
;
A
#
# COMPACT_ATOMS: atom_id res chain seq x y z
N MET A 1 10.33 0.86 -19.27
CA MET A 1 9.87 -0.52 -18.89
C MET A 1 10.54 -0.83 -17.58
N SER A 2 9.77 -1.07 -16.56
CA SER A 2 10.26 -1.39 -15.23
C SER A 2 10.97 -2.76 -15.21
N VAL A 3 11.90 -2.93 -14.28
CA VAL A 3 12.67 -4.20 -14.13
C VAL A 3 11.88 -5.20 -13.25
N HIS A 4 11.03 -4.69 -12.38
CA HIS A 4 10.34 -5.50 -11.37
C HIS A 4 8.84 -5.70 -11.66
N ILE A 5 8.29 -4.91 -12.59
CA ILE A 5 6.88 -4.98 -13.00
C ILE A 5 6.82 -5.24 -14.51
N GLY A 6 6.25 -6.40 -14.88
CA GLY A 6 6.17 -6.85 -16.27
C GLY A 6 4.98 -6.32 -17.07
N ALA A 7 4.24 -5.32 -16.55
CA ALA A 7 3.09 -4.75 -17.21
C ALA A 7 3.47 -3.94 -18.46
N ALA A 8 2.59 -3.94 -19.45
CA ALA A 8 2.63 -2.96 -20.52
C ALA A 8 2.04 -1.61 -20.06
N LYS A 9 2.40 -0.53 -20.76
CA LYS A 9 1.83 0.79 -20.49
C LYS A 9 0.30 0.76 -20.64
N GLY A 10 -0.40 1.31 -19.65
CA GLY A 10 -1.86 1.31 -19.62
C GLY A 10 -2.50 0.04 -19.04
N GLU A 11 -1.75 -0.99 -18.69
CA GLU A 11 -2.32 -2.18 -18.03
C GLU A 11 -2.62 -1.95 -16.54
N ILE A 12 -1.90 -1.04 -15.88
CA ILE A 12 -2.11 -0.67 -14.48
C ILE A 12 -3.09 0.51 -14.41
N ALA A 13 -3.98 0.50 -13.44
CA ALA A 13 -4.92 1.59 -13.20
C ALA A 13 -4.24 2.75 -12.46
N GLU A 14 -4.74 3.97 -12.62
CA GLU A 14 -4.27 5.15 -11.88
C GLU A 14 -4.44 5.03 -10.37
N ARG A 15 -5.38 4.19 -9.91
CA ARG A 15 -5.66 3.90 -8.50
C ARG A 15 -5.25 2.48 -8.17
N ILE A 16 -4.44 2.32 -7.11
CA ILE A 16 -3.88 1.02 -6.77
C ILE A 16 -3.92 0.73 -5.27
N LEU A 17 -4.19 -0.52 -4.92
CA LEU A 17 -4.03 -1.06 -3.57
C LEU A 17 -2.70 -1.80 -3.46
N LEU A 18 -1.99 -1.58 -2.36
CA LEU A 18 -0.64 -2.09 -2.14
C LEU A 18 -0.55 -2.98 -0.89
N PRO A 19 -0.95 -4.25 -0.94
CA PRO A 19 -0.59 -5.20 0.12
C PRO A 19 0.91 -5.54 0.07
N GLY A 20 1.48 -5.90 1.22
CA GLY A 20 2.84 -6.43 1.25
C GLY A 20 2.92 -7.83 0.64
N ASP A 21 1.96 -8.68 0.95
CA ASP A 21 1.87 -10.07 0.54
C ASP A 21 1.26 -10.19 -0.88
N PRO A 22 1.97 -10.81 -1.85
CA PRO A 22 1.46 -11.02 -3.20
C PRO A 22 0.24 -11.96 -3.25
N LEU A 23 0.11 -12.90 -2.32
CA LEU A 23 -1.08 -13.76 -2.23
C LEU A 23 -2.28 -12.98 -1.71
N ARG A 24 -2.06 -11.96 -0.87
CA ARG A 24 -3.13 -11.03 -0.50
C ARG A 24 -3.56 -10.18 -1.68
N ALA A 25 -2.63 -9.75 -2.55
CA ALA A 25 -2.98 -9.06 -3.79
C ALA A 25 -3.87 -9.95 -4.67
N LYS A 26 -3.52 -11.23 -4.83
CA LYS A 26 -4.32 -12.21 -5.54
C LYS A 26 -5.70 -12.38 -4.91
N TRP A 27 -5.76 -12.56 -3.59
CA TRP A 27 -7.02 -12.74 -2.86
C TRP A 27 -7.94 -11.52 -3.02
N VAL A 28 -7.40 -10.29 -2.93
CA VAL A 28 -8.19 -9.06 -3.16
C VAL A 28 -8.74 -9.04 -4.58
N ALA A 29 -7.92 -9.36 -5.58
CA ALA A 29 -8.34 -9.38 -6.97
C ALA A 29 -9.48 -10.39 -7.20
N GLU A 30 -9.33 -11.62 -6.71
CA GLU A 30 -10.30 -12.70 -6.93
C GLU A 30 -11.62 -12.51 -6.17
N ASN A 31 -11.62 -11.80 -5.03
CA ASN A 31 -12.82 -11.66 -4.20
C ASN A 31 -13.55 -10.32 -4.36
N TYR A 32 -12.89 -9.28 -4.88
CA TYR A 32 -13.47 -7.94 -4.94
C TYR A 32 -13.49 -7.31 -6.34
N LEU A 33 -12.64 -7.79 -7.26
CA LEU A 33 -12.59 -7.19 -8.60
C LEU A 33 -13.30 -8.06 -9.63
N GLU A 34 -13.91 -7.42 -10.60
CA GLU A 34 -14.49 -8.03 -11.79
C GLU A 34 -13.51 -7.90 -12.97
N ASN A 35 -13.62 -8.76 -13.99
CA ASN A 35 -12.81 -8.74 -15.21
C ASN A 35 -11.30 -8.69 -14.93
N VAL A 36 -10.85 -9.49 -13.97
CA VAL A 36 -9.47 -9.49 -13.46
C VAL A 36 -8.49 -9.97 -14.52
N LYS A 37 -7.42 -9.18 -14.71
CA LYS A 37 -6.25 -9.54 -15.50
C LYS A 37 -4.99 -9.43 -14.65
N GLN A 38 -4.21 -10.49 -14.58
CA GLN A 38 -2.87 -10.45 -13.97
C GLN A 38 -1.90 -9.81 -14.95
N TYR A 39 -1.24 -8.71 -14.55
CA TYR A 39 -0.24 -8.00 -15.34
C TYR A 39 1.19 -8.25 -14.87
N ASN A 40 1.38 -8.70 -13.65
CA ASN A 40 2.71 -8.97 -13.10
C ASN A 40 2.81 -10.31 -12.37
N SER A 41 3.89 -11.03 -12.63
CA SER A 41 4.33 -12.23 -11.90
C SER A 41 5.84 -12.24 -11.65
N VAL A 42 6.54 -11.18 -12.04
CA VAL A 42 7.99 -11.04 -11.84
C VAL A 42 8.31 -11.15 -10.35
N ARG A 43 9.25 -12.02 -10.01
CA ARG A 43 9.64 -12.33 -8.61
C ARG A 43 8.47 -12.78 -7.72
N ASN A 44 7.40 -13.31 -8.30
CA ASN A 44 6.15 -13.65 -7.62
C ASN A 44 5.45 -12.45 -6.93
N MET A 45 5.83 -11.21 -7.25
CA MET A 45 5.12 -10.03 -6.80
C MET A 45 3.90 -9.80 -7.70
N PHE A 46 2.85 -10.56 -7.42
CA PHE A 46 1.65 -10.55 -8.24
C PHE A 46 0.97 -9.18 -8.28
N GLY A 47 0.59 -8.79 -9.50
CA GLY A 47 -0.17 -7.58 -9.77
C GLY A 47 -1.36 -7.87 -10.66
N PHE A 48 -2.50 -7.28 -10.34
CA PHE A 48 -3.77 -7.50 -11.03
C PHE A 48 -4.47 -6.17 -11.28
N THR A 49 -5.18 -6.09 -12.39
CA THR A 49 -6.12 -4.99 -12.68
C THR A 49 -7.49 -5.58 -12.95
N GLY A 50 -8.51 -4.93 -12.45
CA GLY A 50 -9.91 -5.27 -12.69
C GLY A 50 -10.80 -4.06 -12.49
N THR A 51 -12.09 -4.29 -12.29
CA THR A 51 -13.06 -3.25 -12.00
C THR A 51 -13.75 -3.50 -10.66
N TYR A 52 -14.02 -2.43 -9.93
CA TYR A 52 -14.81 -2.45 -8.71
C TYR A 52 -15.87 -1.37 -8.78
N ARG A 53 -17.15 -1.75 -8.79
CA ARG A 53 -18.27 -0.82 -8.95
C ARG A 53 -18.17 0.08 -10.19
N GLY A 54 -17.68 -0.48 -11.28
CA GLY A 54 -17.48 0.23 -12.55
C GLY A 54 -16.17 1.01 -12.65
N GLU A 55 -15.43 1.20 -11.57
CA GLU A 55 -14.14 1.90 -11.54
C GLU A 55 -12.97 0.93 -11.73
N ARG A 56 -12.00 1.33 -12.53
CA ARG A 56 -10.80 0.54 -12.80
C ARG A 56 -9.84 0.65 -11.61
N ILE A 57 -9.44 -0.48 -11.04
CA ILE A 57 -8.56 -0.57 -9.86
C ILE A 57 -7.48 -1.62 -10.11
N SER A 58 -6.28 -1.33 -9.65
CA SER A 58 -5.19 -2.32 -9.59
C SER A 58 -4.89 -2.73 -8.16
N VAL A 59 -4.26 -3.88 -8.00
CA VAL A 59 -3.70 -4.35 -6.74
C VAL A 59 -2.35 -5.01 -7.00
N GLN A 60 -1.30 -4.61 -6.26
CA GLN A 60 0.08 -5.07 -6.45
C GLN A 60 0.73 -5.44 -5.14
N GLY A 61 1.31 -6.62 -5.06
CA GLY A 61 2.19 -7.00 -3.96
C GLY A 61 3.46 -6.15 -3.94
N THR A 62 3.91 -5.74 -2.75
CA THR A 62 5.10 -4.89 -2.59
C THR A 62 6.23 -5.56 -1.82
N GLY A 63 6.02 -6.77 -1.30
CA GLY A 63 6.99 -7.46 -0.46
C GLY A 63 7.06 -6.94 0.97
N MET A 64 8.07 -7.36 1.69
CA MET A 64 8.33 -6.98 3.08
C MET A 64 9.39 -5.89 3.16
N GLY A 65 9.18 -4.95 4.10
CA GLY A 65 10.13 -3.89 4.41
C GLY A 65 10.08 -2.70 3.45
N LEU A 66 10.64 -1.59 3.92
CA LEU A 66 10.67 -0.34 3.16
C LEU A 66 11.48 -0.44 1.85
N PRO A 67 12.64 -1.13 1.80
CA PRO A 67 13.40 -1.23 0.56
C PRO A 67 12.61 -1.90 -0.57
N SER A 68 11.93 -3.02 -0.28
CA SER A 68 11.09 -3.69 -1.28
C SER A 68 9.92 -2.82 -1.71
N ALA A 69 9.19 -2.24 -0.76
CA ALA A 69 8.06 -1.37 -1.06
C ALA A 69 8.47 -0.16 -1.90
N SER A 70 9.63 0.46 -1.61
CA SER A 70 10.11 1.63 -2.33
C SER A 70 10.39 1.35 -3.81
N ILE A 71 10.90 0.15 -4.15
CA ILE A 71 11.12 -0.27 -5.53
C ILE A 71 9.79 -0.24 -6.30
N TYR A 72 8.79 -1.00 -5.82
CA TYR A 72 7.51 -1.10 -6.51
C TYR A 72 6.76 0.22 -6.58
N VAL A 73 6.72 0.98 -5.47
CA VAL A 73 6.07 2.28 -5.44
C VAL A 73 6.71 3.25 -6.43
N THR A 74 8.04 3.32 -6.47
CA THR A 74 8.77 4.21 -7.40
C THR A 74 8.46 3.85 -8.86
N GLU A 75 8.50 2.57 -9.22
CA GLU A 75 8.20 2.14 -10.58
C GLU A 75 6.73 2.39 -10.96
N LEU A 76 5.78 2.14 -10.04
CA LEU A 76 4.35 2.37 -10.28
C LEU A 76 4.04 3.84 -10.60
N PHE A 77 4.62 4.77 -9.84
CA PHE A 77 4.41 6.20 -10.07
C PHE A 77 5.18 6.73 -11.29
N ASN A 78 6.41 6.29 -11.51
CA ASN A 78 7.26 6.84 -12.57
C ASN A 78 7.01 6.21 -13.95
N ASP A 79 6.70 4.90 -14.00
CA ASP A 79 6.62 4.16 -15.27
C ASP A 79 5.19 3.82 -15.69
N TYR A 80 4.22 3.83 -14.77
CA TYR A 80 2.86 3.32 -15.03
C TYR A 80 1.74 4.31 -14.75
N ASP A 81 2.05 5.58 -14.60
CA ASP A 81 1.08 6.67 -14.44
C ASP A 81 0.12 6.49 -13.23
N VAL A 82 0.53 5.78 -12.18
CA VAL A 82 -0.26 5.67 -10.94
C VAL A 82 -0.34 7.04 -10.28
N GLN A 83 -1.54 7.45 -9.89
CA GLN A 83 -1.82 8.74 -9.25
C GLN A 83 -2.21 8.59 -7.78
N THR A 84 -2.82 7.45 -7.43
CA THR A 84 -3.31 7.22 -6.07
C THR A 84 -2.95 5.82 -5.62
N ALA A 85 -2.26 5.71 -4.49
CA ALA A 85 -1.89 4.44 -3.90
C ALA A 85 -2.35 4.37 -2.44
N ILE A 86 -3.00 3.26 -2.07
CA ILE A 86 -3.40 2.97 -0.69
C ILE A 86 -2.73 1.67 -0.26
N ARG A 87 -1.88 1.76 0.77
CA ARG A 87 -1.30 0.56 1.35
C ARG A 87 -2.32 -0.14 2.24
N ILE A 88 -2.54 -1.42 2.00
CA ILE A 88 -3.38 -2.28 2.83
C ILE A 88 -2.52 -3.36 3.48
N GLY A 89 -2.46 -3.35 4.80
CA GLY A 89 -1.55 -4.22 5.53
C GLY A 89 -2.10 -4.66 6.86
N THR A 90 -1.25 -5.32 7.62
CA THR A 90 -1.45 -5.66 9.03
C THR A 90 -0.38 -4.99 9.85
N ALA A 91 -0.69 -4.65 11.09
CA ALA A 91 0.24 -4.06 12.04
C ALA A 91 0.01 -4.64 13.45
N GLY A 92 1.03 -4.66 14.27
CA GLY A 92 0.88 -4.90 15.71
C GLY A 92 0.39 -3.64 16.41
N GLY A 93 -0.44 -3.81 17.44
CA GLY A 93 -0.83 -2.71 18.31
C GLY A 93 0.23 -2.47 19.38
N ILE A 94 0.66 -1.20 19.55
CA ILE A 94 1.63 -0.80 20.59
C ILE A 94 0.99 -0.13 21.80
N GLN A 95 -0.31 0.01 21.81
CA GLN A 95 -1.05 0.60 22.92
C GLN A 95 -2.09 -0.39 23.44
N ASP A 96 -2.27 -0.43 24.75
CA ASP A 96 -3.19 -1.36 25.43
C ASP A 96 -4.65 -1.24 24.98
N LYS A 97 -5.02 -0.07 24.45
CA LYS A 97 -6.36 0.16 23.90
C LYS A 97 -6.61 -0.51 22.55
N THR A 98 -5.54 -0.92 21.82
CA THR A 98 -5.67 -1.58 20.52
C THR A 98 -5.86 -3.08 20.69
N LYS A 99 -6.74 -3.67 19.88
CA LYS A 99 -7.06 -5.10 19.92
C LYS A 99 -6.98 -5.71 18.52
N VAL A 100 -6.83 -7.01 18.47
CA VAL A 100 -6.88 -7.76 17.20
C VAL A 100 -8.22 -7.50 16.51
N GLY A 101 -8.17 -7.18 15.23
CA GLY A 101 -9.34 -6.83 14.41
C GLY A 101 -9.69 -5.35 14.36
N ASP A 102 -8.98 -4.50 15.11
CA ASP A 102 -9.16 -3.05 15.00
C ASP A 102 -8.67 -2.52 13.64
N LEU A 103 -9.36 -1.53 13.12
CA LEU A 103 -8.95 -0.82 11.92
C LEU A 103 -8.05 0.36 12.29
N ILE A 104 -6.86 0.41 11.71
CA ILE A 104 -5.92 1.52 11.89
C ILE A 104 -5.84 2.34 10.61
N LEU A 105 -6.15 3.62 10.69
CA LEU A 105 -5.95 4.59 9.63
C LEU A 105 -4.67 5.38 9.93
N ALA A 106 -3.62 5.09 9.17
CA ALA A 106 -2.32 5.70 9.37
C ALA A 106 -2.32 7.15 8.86
N MET A 107 -2.13 8.10 9.76
CA MET A 107 -1.99 9.52 9.44
C MET A 107 -0.53 9.89 9.15
N THR A 108 0.40 9.31 9.90
CA THR A 108 1.85 9.51 9.77
C THR A 108 2.57 8.17 9.91
N ALA A 109 3.80 8.10 9.42
CA ALA A 109 4.63 6.91 9.54
C ALA A 109 6.04 7.27 10.01
N SER A 110 6.42 6.82 11.19
CA SER A 110 7.82 6.85 11.63
C SER A 110 8.58 5.66 11.04
N THR A 111 9.90 5.76 10.98
CA THR A 111 10.75 4.67 10.47
C THR A 111 12.13 4.66 11.13
N ASP A 112 12.74 3.48 11.20
CA ASP A 112 14.14 3.26 11.57
C ASP A 112 15.08 3.30 10.35
N SER A 113 14.53 3.45 9.14
CA SER A 113 15.27 3.44 7.88
C SER A 113 15.83 4.83 7.52
N ASN A 114 17.03 4.83 6.92
CA ASN A 114 17.61 6.03 6.32
C ASN A 114 17.13 6.31 4.88
N ILE A 115 16.17 5.55 4.36
CA ILE A 115 15.77 5.63 2.96
C ILE A 115 15.24 7.04 2.60
N ASN A 116 14.39 7.61 3.46
CA ASN A 116 13.85 8.95 3.25
C ASN A 116 14.93 10.01 3.24
N ARG A 117 15.87 9.98 4.19
CA ARG A 117 16.99 10.94 4.25
C ARG A 117 17.87 10.88 3.00
N ARG A 118 18.08 9.68 2.44
CA ARG A 118 18.82 9.52 1.18
C ARG A 118 18.06 10.13 0.00
N MET A 119 16.76 9.93 -0.07
CA MET A 119 15.91 10.47 -1.15
C MET A 119 15.74 11.99 -1.07
N THR A 120 15.79 12.56 0.13
CA THR A 120 15.62 14.01 0.39
C THR A 120 16.94 14.77 0.60
N ASN A 121 18.08 14.21 0.16
CA ASN A 121 19.40 14.81 0.34
C ASN A 121 19.74 15.18 1.79
N GLY A 122 19.35 14.32 2.74
CA GLY A 122 19.67 14.49 4.15
C GLY A 122 18.63 15.23 4.98
N LEU A 123 17.55 15.72 4.37
CA LEU A 123 16.45 16.33 5.13
C LEU A 123 15.69 15.28 5.96
N ASP A 124 15.31 15.66 7.17
CA ASP A 124 14.39 14.89 7.98
C ASP A 124 12.96 15.13 7.46
N PHE A 125 12.43 14.14 6.77
CA PHE A 125 11.11 14.17 6.20
C PHE A 125 10.09 13.61 7.20
N ALA A 126 8.96 14.28 7.36
CA ALA A 126 7.83 13.83 8.18
C ALA A 126 6.75 13.18 7.28
N PRO A 127 6.78 11.85 7.07
CA PRO A 127 5.82 11.18 6.20
C PRO A 127 4.41 11.33 6.74
N HIS A 128 3.52 11.84 5.92
CA HIS A 128 2.09 11.93 6.20
C HIS A 128 1.28 11.40 5.03
N CYS A 129 0.06 10.95 5.29
CA CYS A 129 -0.87 10.55 4.24
C CYS A 129 -1.50 11.78 3.56
N ASP A 130 -2.12 11.54 2.40
CA ASP A 130 -3.00 12.52 1.79
C ASP A 130 -4.25 12.74 2.67
N PHE A 131 -4.60 14.01 2.92
CA PHE A 131 -5.72 14.36 3.78
C PHE A 131 -7.06 13.88 3.24
N HIS A 132 -7.30 14.03 1.93
CA HIS A 132 -8.58 13.65 1.33
C HIS A 132 -8.77 12.13 1.33
N LEU A 133 -7.71 11.37 1.09
CA LEU A 133 -7.75 9.91 1.21
C LEU A 133 -7.99 9.47 2.65
N LEU A 134 -7.35 10.11 3.64
CA LEU A 134 -7.58 9.81 5.05
C LEU A 134 -9.03 10.12 5.45
N GLN A 135 -9.54 11.28 5.05
CA GLN A 135 -10.91 11.70 5.33
C GLN A 135 -11.91 10.70 4.72
N ALA A 136 -11.75 10.32 3.45
CA ALA A 136 -12.60 9.35 2.78
C ALA A 136 -12.53 7.97 3.46
N ALA A 137 -11.34 7.52 3.86
CA ALA A 137 -11.17 6.27 4.59
C ALA A 137 -11.83 6.32 5.98
N TYR A 138 -11.72 7.46 6.68
CA TYR A 138 -12.38 7.65 7.97
C TYR A 138 -13.90 7.59 7.84
N GLU A 139 -14.49 8.31 6.86
CA GLU A 139 -15.92 8.24 6.60
C GLU A 139 -16.39 6.82 6.27
N ALA A 140 -15.66 6.10 5.42
CA ALA A 140 -15.95 4.72 5.07
C ALA A 140 -15.80 3.76 6.25
N SER A 141 -14.99 4.11 7.23
CA SER A 141 -14.70 3.29 8.41
C SER A 141 -15.76 3.35 9.51
N LYS A 142 -16.69 4.30 9.47
CA LYS A 142 -17.73 4.49 10.50
C LYS A 142 -18.64 3.28 10.75
N LYS A 143 -18.66 2.34 9.83
CA LYS A 143 -19.36 1.04 9.97
C LYS A 143 -18.61 0.04 10.86
N PHE A 144 -17.35 0.27 11.19
CA PHE A 144 -16.56 -0.59 12.05
C PHE A 144 -16.63 -0.09 13.50
N GLU A 145 -16.70 -1.02 14.43
CA GLU A 145 -16.83 -0.69 15.86
C GLU A 145 -15.60 0.01 16.44
N ARG A 146 -14.41 -0.44 16.03
CA ARG A 146 -13.14 0.07 16.56
C ARG A 146 -12.24 0.55 15.43
N VAL A 147 -12.08 1.88 15.37
CA VAL A 147 -11.24 2.57 14.39
C VAL A 147 -10.29 3.51 15.13
N HIS A 148 -9.03 3.43 14.81
CA HIS A 148 -8.00 4.32 15.34
C HIS A 148 -7.36 5.12 14.21
N VAL A 149 -7.20 6.42 14.42
CA VAL A 149 -6.45 7.31 13.51
C VAL A 149 -5.21 7.78 14.25
N GLY A 150 -4.03 7.61 13.64
CA GLY A 150 -2.78 8.00 14.30
C GLY A 150 -1.53 7.62 13.55
N GLY A 151 -0.39 7.75 14.22
CA GLY A 151 0.90 7.38 13.70
C GLY A 151 1.11 5.87 13.73
N VAL A 152 1.84 5.37 12.72
CA VAL A 152 2.34 3.99 12.69
C VAL A 152 3.86 4.00 12.62
N SER A 153 4.49 2.88 12.92
CA SER A 153 5.92 2.68 12.67
C SER A 153 6.11 1.69 11.52
N SER A 154 6.86 2.09 10.51
CA SER A 154 7.22 1.27 9.37
C SER A 154 8.72 0.98 9.40
N MET A 155 9.07 -0.28 9.57
CA MET A 155 10.45 -0.70 9.81
C MET A 155 11.13 -1.15 8.51
N GLU A 156 12.46 -1.00 8.44
CA GLU A 156 13.25 -1.39 7.28
C GLU A 156 13.15 -2.89 7.00
N ILE A 157 13.19 -3.71 8.03
CA ILE A 157 13.17 -5.18 7.90
C ILE A 157 11.76 -5.80 7.83
N GLY A 158 10.74 -4.99 7.65
CA GLY A 158 9.36 -5.48 7.48
C GLY A 158 8.67 -5.99 8.74
N ARG A 159 9.25 -5.77 9.93
CA ARG A 159 8.56 -6.00 11.19
C ARG A 159 7.70 -4.80 11.56
N ALA A 160 6.40 -5.02 11.73
CA ALA A 160 5.61 -4.15 12.58
C ALA A 160 5.97 -4.50 14.03
N HIS A 161 6.86 -3.75 14.65
CA HIS A 161 7.07 -3.88 16.08
C HIS A 161 5.97 -3.15 16.82
N VAL A 162 5.48 -3.85 17.66
CA VAL A 162 4.59 -3.66 18.77
C VAL A 162 5.34 -3.04 19.94
#